data_ddf4b73f221bce58b536e0c6ce3eb6e2
#
_entry.id   ddf4b73f221bce58b536e0c6ce3eb6e2
#
_cell.length_a   1.000
_cell.length_b   1.000
_cell.length_c   1.000
_cell.angle_alpha   90.00
_cell.angle_beta   90.00
_cell.angle_gamma   90.00
#
_symmetry.space_group_name_H-M   'P 1'
#
loop_
_entity.id
_entity.type
_entity.pdbx_description
1 polymer ?
#
loop_
_entity_poly.entity_id
_entity_poly.type
_entity_poly.pdbx_seq_one_letter_code
_entity_poly.pdbx_strand_id
1 'polypeptide(L)'
;VTYRQFLVSDSMFQTSTDSSDETDENAESTEELSEEELTALKEEMASKMAADSENDEQTFINEAYENAQDSAKESYADESYTLKEDQLYSSLSSDVADWLFDASRTEGDTTYIVNDSGVYYVLYFVSRSTNDYLLPNVRHILISVSDTSDESAMEEARAKADEILAEF
;
A
#
# COMPACT_ATOMS: atom_id res chain seq x y z
N VAL A 1 5.78 12.13 3.92
CA VAL A 1 6.76 11.48 3.03
C VAL A 1 6.06 10.91 1.82
N THR A 2 6.76 10.90 0.70
CA THR A 2 6.39 10.21 -0.52
C THR A 2 7.42 9.13 -0.81
N TYR A 3 6.97 7.92 -1.10
CA TYR A 3 7.85 6.77 -1.32
C TYR A 3 7.17 5.77 -2.26
N ARG A 4 7.96 4.85 -2.85
CA ARG A 4 7.42 3.69 -3.55
C ARG A 4 7.50 2.46 -2.67
N GLN A 5 6.56 1.53 -2.90
CA GLN A 5 6.45 0.30 -2.15
C GLN A 5 6.13 -0.88 -3.06
N PHE A 6 6.86 -1.97 -2.87
CA PHE A 6 6.54 -3.27 -3.45
C PHE A 6 6.46 -4.32 -2.33
N LEU A 7 5.54 -5.26 -2.46
CA LEU A 7 5.29 -6.29 -1.44
C LEU A 7 5.73 -7.65 -2.00
N VAL A 8 6.63 -8.32 -1.29
CA VAL A 8 7.03 -9.69 -1.60
C VAL A 8 6.38 -10.63 -0.60
N SER A 9 5.52 -11.51 -1.09
CA SER A 9 4.74 -12.46 -0.29
C SER A 9 4.90 -13.91 -0.79
N ASP A 10 4.51 -14.87 0.02
CA ASP A 10 4.61 -16.30 -0.29
C ASP A 10 3.90 -16.67 -1.59
N SER A 11 2.77 -16.02 -1.87
CA SER A 11 1.96 -16.27 -3.06
C SER A 11 2.68 -16.00 -4.39
N MET A 12 3.79 -15.26 -4.36
CA MET A 12 4.61 -14.99 -5.56
C MET A 12 5.47 -16.19 -5.97
N PHE A 13 5.72 -17.11 -5.03
CA PHE A 13 6.57 -18.30 -5.22
C PHE A 13 5.76 -19.60 -5.25
N GLN A 14 4.44 -19.52 -5.01
CA GLN A 14 3.55 -20.65 -5.14
C GLN A 14 3.04 -20.72 -6.58
N THR A 15 3.40 -21.77 -7.29
CA THR A 15 2.80 -22.08 -8.59
C THR A 15 1.32 -22.37 -8.39
N SER A 16 0.44 -21.53 -8.93
CA SER A 16 -0.99 -21.82 -8.99
C SER A 16 -1.20 -23.06 -9.87
N THR A 17 -1.44 -24.21 -9.26
CA THR A 17 -2.00 -25.38 -9.93
C THR A 17 -3.48 -25.13 -10.16
N ASP A 18 -3.83 -24.18 -11.04
CA ASP A 18 -5.16 -24.10 -11.63
C ASP A 18 -5.09 -24.65 -13.05
N SER A 19 -5.14 -25.95 -13.14
CA SER A 19 -5.51 -26.65 -14.36
C SER A 19 -6.56 -27.70 -14.03
N SER A 20 -7.81 -27.24 -14.07
CA SER A 20 -8.94 -28.11 -14.35
C SER A 20 -8.82 -28.61 -15.79
N ASP A 21 -8.02 -29.66 -16.05
CA ASP A 21 -8.29 -30.58 -17.13
C ASP A 21 -7.73 -31.97 -16.79
N GLU A 22 -8.56 -32.97 -17.02
CA GLU A 22 -8.35 -34.34 -16.60
C GLU A 22 -7.29 -35.05 -17.45
N THR A 23 -6.61 -35.99 -16.79
CA THR A 23 -5.86 -37.12 -17.36
C THR A 23 -4.48 -36.84 -17.96
N ASP A 24 -3.44 -36.87 -17.09
CA ASP A 24 -2.27 -37.69 -17.43
C ASP A 24 -1.58 -38.21 -16.15
N GLU A 25 -1.40 -39.53 -16.08
CA GLU A 25 -0.69 -40.22 -15.00
C GLU A 25 0.81 -40.04 -15.15
N ASN A 26 1.30 -38.81 -14.87
CA ASN A 26 2.70 -38.57 -14.58
C ASN A 26 2.81 -37.29 -13.72
N ALA A 27 2.27 -37.34 -12.50
CA ALA A 27 2.46 -36.28 -11.52
C ALA A 27 3.93 -36.28 -11.10
N GLU A 28 4.73 -35.46 -11.75
CA GLU A 28 5.95 -34.94 -11.17
C GLU A 28 5.50 -34.17 -9.92
N SER A 29 5.85 -34.67 -8.74
CA SER A 29 5.51 -34.06 -7.45
C SER A 29 6.00 -32.61 -7.46
N THR A 30 5.09 -31.67 -7.52
CA THR A 30 5.37 -30.26 -7.21
C THR A 30 5.78 -30.27 -5.73
N GLU A 31 7.07 -30.27 -5.44
CA GLU A 31 7.59 -30.15 -4.07
C GLU A 31 7.10 -28.76 -3.58
N GLU A 32 6.22 -28.76 -2.60
CA GLU A 32 5.85 -27.55 -1.88
C GLU A 32 7.13 -27.02 -1.22
N LEU A 33 7.50 -25.78 -1.56
CA LEU A 33 8.64 -25.12 -0.93
C LEU A 33 8.46 -25.09 0.58
N SER A 34 9.50 -25.43 1.32
CA SER A 34 9.48 -25.30 2.77
C SER A 34 9.43 -23.83 3.20
N GLU A 35 8.97 -23.57 4.43
CA GLU A 35 8.94 -22.21 4.98
C GLU A 35 10.34 -21.54 4.97
N GLU A 36 11.41 -22.32 5.17
CA GLU A 36 12.77 -21.80 5.11
C GLU A 36 13.17 -21.40 3.69
N GLU A 37 12.82 -22.20 2.69
CA GLU A 37 13.10 -21.89 1.27
C GLU A 37 12.28 -20.70 0.80
N LEU A 38 11.00 -20.61 1.16
CA LEU A 38 10.15 -19.44 0.87
C LEU A 38 10.71 -18.16 1.49
N THR A 39 11.16 -18.23 2.74
CA THR A 39 11.77 -17.10 3.43
C THR A 39 13.04 -16.64 2.73
N ALA A 40 13.91 -17.58 2.35
CA ALA A 40 15.15 -17.28 1.64
C ALA A 40 14.88 -16.65 0.27
N LEU A 41 13.91 -17.15 -0.50
CA LEU A 41 13.53 -16.60 -1.81
C LEU A 41 12.94 -15.17 -1.70
N LYS A 42 12.09 -14.94 -0.69
CA LYS A 42 11.55 -13.59 -0.44
C LYS A 42 12.65 -12.60 -0.07
N GLU A 43 13.57 -13.00 0.79
CA GLU A 43 14.69 -12.17 1.22
C GLU A 43 15.63 -11.86 0.04
N GLU A 44 15.97 -12.87 -0.76
CA GLU A 44 16.79 -12.70 -1.95
C GLU A 44 16.16 -11.72 -2.94
N MET A 45 14.88 -11.90 -3.26
CA MET A 45 14.14 -10.99 -4.14
C MET A 45 14.09 -9.56 -3.57
N ALA A 46 13.70 -9.40 -2.31
CA ALA A 46 13.58 -8.09 -1.68
C ALA A 46 14.92 -7.36 -1.58
N SER A 47 15.97 -8.09 -1.19
CA SER A 47 17.34 -7.55 -1.10
C SER A 47 17.88 -7.15 -2.46
N LYS A 48 17.69 -8.01 -3.47
CA LYS A 48 18.12 -7.74 -4.84
C LYS A 48 17.42 -6.52 -5.40
N MET A 49 16.08 -6.46 -5.30
CA MET A 49 15.29 -5.33 -5.80
C MET A 49 15.70 -4.02 -5.13
N ALA A 50 15.93 -4.03 -3.81
CA ALA A 50 16.41 -2.84 -3.10
C ALA A 50 17.78 -2.40 -3.59
N ALA A 51 18.71 -3.33 -3.80
CA ALA A 51 20.07 -3.02 -4.26
C ALA A 51 20.10 -2.52 -5.72
N ASP A 52 19.34 -3.15 -6.61
CA ASP A 52 19.34 -2.82 -8.04
C ASP A 52 18.65 -1.47 -8.32
N SER A 53 17.69 -1.09 -7.45
CA SER A 53 16.91 0.16 -7.56
C SER A 53 17.55 1.36 -6.86
N GLU A 54 18.69 1.19 -6.16
CA GLU A 54 19.30 2.29 -5.42
C GLU A 54 19.67 3.46 -6.35
N ASN A 55 19.13 4.66 -6.05
CA ASN A 55 19.24 5.88 -6.87
C ASN A 55 18.61 5.78 -8.28
N ASP A 56 17.78 4.79 -8.56
CA ASP A 56 17.09 4.62 -9.84
C ASP A 56 15.62 4.24 -9.66
N GLU A 57 14.77 5.25 -9.64
CA GLU A 57 13.32 5.09 -9.46
C GLU A 57 12.67 4.28 -10.58
N GLN A 58 13.16 4.44 -11.82
CA GLN A 58 12.62 3.71 -12.96
C GLN A 58 12.94 2.22 -12.87
N THR A 59 14.13 1.86 -12.40
CA THR A 59 14.47 0.47 -12.12
C THR A 59 13.56 -0.12 -11.06
N PHE A 60 13.22 0.61 -9.99
CA PHE A 60 12.23 0.15 -9.00
C PHE A 60 10.88 -0.16 -9.63
N ILE A 61 10.37 0.73 -10.48
CA ILE A 61 9.07 0.56 -11.16
C ILE A 61 9.10 -0.68 -12.07
N ASN A 62 10.17 -0.84 -12.85
CA ASN A 62 10.34 -1.97 -13.77
C ASN A 62 10.44 -3.30 -13.02
N GLU A 63 11.26 -3.36 -11.98
CA GLU A 63 11.40 -4.54 -11.11
C GLU A 63 10.06 -4.90 -10.43
N ALA A 64 9.30 -3.90 -9.96
CA ALA A 64 7.99 -4.13 -9.38
C ALA A 64 7.02 -4.74 -10.41
N TYR A 65 7.03 -4.27 -11.64
CA TYR A 65 6.22 -4.83 -12.73
C TYR A 65 6.67 -6.25 -13.11
N GLU A 66 7.98 -6.47 -13.28
CA GLU A 66 8.52 -7.77 -13.70
C GLU A 66 8.25 -8.86 -12.67
N ASN A 67 8.39 -8.54 -11.39
CA ASN A 67 8.21 -9.46 -10.27
C ASN A 67 6.75 -9.56 -9.78
N ALA A 68 5.84 -8.74 -10.30
CA ALA A 68 4.43 -8.83 -9.93
C ALA A 68 3.80 -10.14 -10.41
N GLN A 69 2.90 -10.70 -9.59
CA GLN A 69 2.07 -11.84 -10.01
C GLN A 69 1.25 -11.50 -11.25
N ASP A 70 0.98 -12.48 -12.10
CA ASP A 70 0.21 -12.29 -13.34
C ASP A 70 -1.14 -11.63 -13.10
N SER A 71 -1.81 -11.98 -12.01
CA SER A 71 -3.09 -11.36 -11.59
C SER A 71 -2.99 -9.88 -11.22
N ALA A 72 -1.80 -9.40 -10.87
CA ALA A 72 -1.54 -8.03 -10.45
C ALA A 72 -0.80 -7.20 -11.51
N LYS A 73 -0.29 -7.82 -12.57
CA LYS A 73 0.54 -7.14 -13.60
C LYS A 73 -0.16 -5.95 -14.25
N GLU A 74 -1.47 -6.03 -14.48
CA GLU A 74 -2.24 -4.92 -15.04
C GLU A 74 -2.20 -3.68 -14.12
N SER A 75 -2.23 -3.88 -12.80
CA SER A 75 -2.12 -2.79 -11.83
C SER A 75 -0.70 -2.20 -11.80
N TYR A 76 0.33 -3.04 -11.85
CA TYR A 76 1.72 -2.61 -11.86
C TYR A 76 2.18 -2.01 -13.20
N ALA A 77 1.40 -2.13 -14.27
CA ALA A 77 1.61 -1.40 -15.52
C ALA A 77 1.35 0.11 -15.37
N ASP A 78 0.60 0.52 -14.35
CA ASP A 78 0.49 1.92 -13.95
C ASP A 78 1.65 2.27 -13.00
N GLU A 79 2.57 3.11 -13.44
CA GLU A 79 3.74 3.54 -12.67
C GLU A 79 3.36 4.20 -11.32
N SER A 80 2.15 4.76 -11.20
CA SER A 80 1.65 5.35 -9.96
C SER A 80 1.23 4.31 -8.92
N TYR A 81 1.03 3.06 -9.30
CA TYR A 81 0.52 2.03 -8.40
C TYR A 81 1.42 1.77 -7.19
N THR A 82 2.74 1.80 -7.41
CA THR A 82 3.74 1.64 -6.35
C THR A 82 3.92 2.89 -5.50
N LEU A 83 3.49 4.07 -5.99
CA LEU A 83 3.70 5.36 -5.34
C LEU A 83 2.73 5.57 -4.17
N LYS A 84 3.25 6.00 -3.04
CA LYS A 84 2.52 6.37 -1.82
C LYS A 84 2.85 7.82 -1.49
N GLU A 85 1.94 8.72 -1.82
CA GLU A 85 2.13 10.15 -1.65
C GLU A 85 1.64 10.64 -0.29
N ASP A 86 2.29 11.67 0.23
CA ASP A 86 1.90 12.45 1.42
C ASP A 86 1.60 11.61 2.68
N GLN A 87 2.29 10.50 2.85
CA GLN A 87 2.05 9.62 3.99
C GLN A 87 2.56 10.26 5.30
N LEU A 88 1.72 10.15 6.34
CA LEU A 88 2.05 10.61 7.68
C LEU A 88 2.74 9.49 8.46
N TYR A 89 3.58 9.86 9.44
CA TYR A 89 4.22 8.91 10.34
C TYR A 89 3.20 7.96 11.01
N SER A 90 2.08 8.50 11.46
CA SER A 90 1.03 7.76 12.18
C SER A 90 0.18 6.83 11.29
N SER A 91 0.32 6.90 9.98
CA SER A 91 -0.40 6.04 9.03
C SER A 91 0.38 4.79 8.63
N LEU A 92 1.63 4.68 9.06
CA LEU A 92 2.56 3.62 8.71
C LEU A 92 2.83 2.69 9.90
N SER A 93 3.30 1.48 9.64
CA SER A 93 3.88 0.64 10.68
C SER A 93 5.16 1.28 11.24
N SER A 94 5.49 0.99 12.52
CA SER A 94 6.64 1.62 13.19
C SER A 94 7.93 1.51 12.40
N ASP A 95 8.26 0.32 11.91
CA ASP A 95 9.53 0.05 11.25
C ASP A 95 9.66 0.80 9.92
N VAL A 96 8.56 0.84 9.15
CA VAL A 96 8.47 1.60 7.89
C VAL A 96 8.52 3.10 8.17
N ALA A 97 7.79 3.57 9.19
CA ALA A 97 7.79 4.98 9.58
C ALA A 97 9.17 5.43 10.06
N ASP A 98 9.82 4.66 10.92
CA ASP A 98 11.13 4.98 11.47
C ASP A 98 12.17 5.10 10.35
N TRP A 99 12.15 4.18 9.38
CA TRP A 99 13.06 4.25 8.24
C TRP A 99 12.78 5.45 7.33
N LEU A 100 11.51 5.67 6.94
CA LEU A 100 11.13 6.76 6.03
C LEU A 100 11.31 8.16 6.64
N PHE A 101 11.15 8.29 7.95
CA PHE A 101 11.26 9.57 8.64
C PHE A 101 12.64 9.83 9.25
N ASP A 102 13.58 8.90 9.12
CA ASP A 102 14.96 9.12 9.54
C ASP A 102 15.54 10.33 8.79
N ALA A 103 16.17 11.24 9.55
CA ALA A 103 16.67 12.52 9.03
C ALA A 103 17.79 12.34 7.97
N SER A 104 18.44 11.19 7.95
CA SER A 104 19.51 10.87 6.99
C SER A 104 19.01 10.43 5.63
N ARG A 105 17.71 10.11 5.49
CA ARG A 105 17.14 9.64 4.21
C ARG A 105 17.24 10.70 3.12
N THR A 106 17.70 10.27 1.96
CA THR A 106 17.80 11.06 0.74
C THR A 106 17.03 10.40 -0.39
N GLU A 107 16.61 11.18 -1.37
CA GLU A 107 15.97 10.65 -2.59
C GLU A 107 16.85 9.56 -3.21
N GLY A 108 16.24 8.44 -3.56
CA GLY A 108 16.95 7.28 -4.11
C GLY A 108 17.35 6.22 -3.09
N ASP A 109 17.27 6.51 -1.78
CA ASP A 109 17.54 5.49 -0.76
C ASP A 109 16.52 4.35 -0.85
N THR A 110 17.01 3.13 -0.75
CA THR A 110 16.22 1.90 -0.79
C THR A 110 16.45 1.04 0.43
N THR A 111 15.51 0.19 0.74
CA THR A 111 15.62 -0.86 1.77
C THR A 111 14.55 -1.92 1.58
N TYR A 112 14.67 -3.02 2.32
CA TYR A 112 13.52 -3.88 2.59
C TYR A 112 13.30 -4.02 4.10
N ILE A 113 12.05 -4.19 4.49
CA ILE A 113 11.59 -4.36 5.88
C ILE A 113 10.64 -5.54 5.93
N VAL A 114 10.79 -6.39 6.93
CA VAL A 114 9.95 -7.57 7.14
C VAL A 114 8.97 -7.29 8.27
N ASN A 115 7.68 -7.49 8.04
CA ASN A 115 6.69 -7.38 9.10
C ASN A 115 6.53 -8.68 9.90
N ASP A 116 5.78 -8.62 11.00
CA ASP A 116 5.51 -9.78 11.88
C ASP A 116 4.79 -10.94 11.17
N SER A 117 4.18 -10.69 10.02
CA SER A 117 3.50 -11.69 9.19
C SER A 117 4.40 -12.29 8.10
N GLY A 118 5.69 -11.97 8.08
CA GLY A 118 6.65 -12.48 7.10
C GLY A 118 6.53 -11.91 5.69
N VAL A 119 5.82 -10.78 5.53
CA VAL A 119 5.75 -10.03 4.27
C VAL A 119 6.91 -9.05 4.21
N TYR A 120 7.62 -9.04 3.10
CA TYR A 120 8.73 -8.13 2.84
C TYR A 120 8.22 -6.91 2.09
N TYR A 121 8.49 -5.73 2.64
CA TYR A 121 8.22 -4.42 2.04
C TYR A 121 9.52 -3.91 1.44
N VAL A 122 9.61 -3.83 0.11
CA VAL A 122 10.70 -3.13 -0.55
C VAL A 122 10.29 -1.68 -0.72
N LEU A 123 11.12 -0.76 -0.25
CA LEU A 123 10.85 0.66 -0.19
C LEU A 123 11.90 1.45 -0.97
N TYR A 124 11.43 2.48 -1.69
CA TYR A 124 12.25 3.48 -2.36
C TYR A 124 11.82 4.87 -1.87
N PHE A 125 12.72 5.62 -1.28
CA PHE A 125 12.43 6.95 -0.77
C PHE A 125 12.43 7.98 -1.90
N VAL A 126 11.30 8.66 -2.11
CA VAL A 126 11.15 9.69 -3.15
C VAL A 126 11.38 11.08 -2.56
N SER A 127 10.61 11.46 -1.54
CA SER A 127 10.73 12.82 -1.00
C SER A 127 10.15 12.96 0.40
N ARG A 128 10.55 14.05 1.04
CA ARG A 128 9.94 14.53 2.28
C ARG A 128 9.53 15.98 2.12
N SER A 129 8.30 16.29 2.49
CA SER A 129 7.80 17.65 2.59
C SER A 129 7.54 18.02 4.05
N THR A 130 7.69 19.28 4.38
CA THR A 130 7.16 19.82 5.62
C THR A 130 5.66 20.07 5.44
N ASN A 131 4.89 19.71 6.47
CA ASN A 131 3.44 19.92 6.45
C ASN A 131 3.14 21.38 6.81
N ASP A 132 3.45 22.31 5.89
CA ASP A 132 3.39 23.77 6.14
C ASP A 132 2.00 24.38 5.79
N TYR A 133 1.03 23.57 5.38
CA TYR A 133 -0.31 24.06 5.11
C TYR A 133 -1.13 24.19 6.39
N LEU A 134 -1.88 25.29 6.45
CA LEU A 134 -2.82 25.53 7.54
C LEU A 134 -3.92 24.47 7.50
N LEU A 135 -4.00 23.67 8.58
CA LEU A 135 -5.12 22.77 8.74
C LEU A 135 -6.40 23.58 8.94
N PRO A 136 -7.43 23.40 8.14
CA PRO A 136 -8.71 24.05 8.37
C PRO A 136 -9.28 23.59 9.72
N ASN A 137 -9.58 24.54 10.60
CA ASN A 137 -10.28 24.27 11.84
C ASN A 137 -11.78 24.48 11.57
N VAL A 138 -12.51 23.38 11.50
CA VAL A 138 -13.96 23.39 11.22
C VAL A 138 -14.74 23.00 12.46
N ARG A 139 -15.88 23.63 12.65
CA ARG A 139 -16.91 23.20 13.61
C ARG A 139 -18.14 22.81 12.81
N HIS A 140 -18.81 21.80 13.24
CA HIS A 140 -20.06 21.37 12.63
C HIS A 140 -21.11 21.11 13.71
N ILE A 141 -22.37 21.30 13.32
CA ILE A 141 -23.54 20.93 14.12
C ILE A 141 -24.28 19.87 13.30
N LEU A 142 -24.45 18.70 13.89
CA LEU A 142 -25.20 17.61 13.26
C LEU A 142 -26.64 17.64 13.73
N ILE A 143 -27.58 17.78 12.79
CA ILE A 143 -29.02 17.61 13.04
C ILE A 143 -29.39 16.23 12.53
N SER A 144 -29.70 15.32 13.44
CA SER A 144 -30.06 13.95 13.10
C SER A 144 -31.56 13.79 12.90
N VAL A 145 -31.94 13.05 11.88
CA VAL A 145 -33.30 12.63 11.58
C VAL A 145 -33.36 11.11 11.75
N SER A 146 -34.34 10.61 12.50
CA SER A 146 -34.47 9.17 12.78
C SER A 146 -34.97 8.36 11.59
N ASP A 147 -35.74 8.99 10.70
CA ASP A 147 -36.25 8.38 9.47
C ASP A 147 -36.05 9.36 8.31
N THR A 148 -35.12 9.06 7.42
CA THR A 148 -34.81 9.89 6.25
C THR A 148 -35.82 9.76 5.11
N SER A 149 -36.77 8.82 5.20
CA SER A 149 -37.91 8.68 4.28
C SER A 149 -39.12 9.55 4.68
N ASP A 150 -39.11 10.10 5.89
CA ASP A 150 -40.10 11.06 6.32
C ASP A 150 -39.80 12.48 5.84
N GLU A 151 -40.50 12.91 4.78
CA GLU A 151 -40.28 14.22 4.16
C GLU A 151 -40.52 15.37 5.15
N SER A 152 -41.50 15.25 6.08
CA SER A 152 -41.79 16.28 7.06
C SER A 152 -40.66 16.43 8.09
N ALA A 153 -40.09 15.31 8.56
CA ALA A 153 -38.94 15.31 9.45
C ALA A 153 -37.69 15.88 8.79
N MET A 154 -37.51 15.63 7.50
CA MET A 154 -36.41 16.20 6.70
C MET A 154 -36.56 17.71 6.49
N GLU A 155 -37.79 18.20 6.26
CA GLU A 155 -38.07 19.64 6.14
C GLU A 155 -37.86 20.38 7.47
N GLU A 156 -38.29 19.80 8.59
CA GLU A 156 -38.05 20.37 9.92
C GLU A 156 -36.56 20.44 10.25
N ALA A 157 -35.80 19.40 9.92
CA ALA A 157 -34.36 19.38 10.13
C ALA A 157 -33.63 20.43 9.29
N ARG A 158 -34.06 20.64 8.02
CA ARG A 158 -33.55 21.71 7.16
C ARG A 158 -33.85 23.09 7.69
N ALA A 159 -35.11 23.33 8.08
CA ALA A 159 -35.50 24.61 8.65
C ALA A 159 -34.67 24.95 9.89
N LYS A 160 -34.43 23.97 10.74
CA LYS A 160 -33.58 24.13 11.92
C LYS A 160 -32.10 24.40 11.57
N ALA A 161 -31.57 23.76 10.51
CA ALA A 161 -30.23 24.02 10.03
C ALA A 161 -30.10 25.48 9.50
N ASP A 162 -31.10 25.93 8.74
CA ASP A 162 -31.14 27.28 8.18
C ASP A 162 -31.27 28.34 9.30
N GLU A 163 -32.08 28.07 10.36
CA GLU A 163 -32.18 28.94 11.52
C GLU A 163 -30.81 29.09 12.23
N ILE A 164 -30.12 27.97 12.49
CA ILE A 164 -28.81 27.97 13.12
C ILE A 164 -27.78 28.71 12.24
N LEU A 165 -27.80 28.47 10.92
CA LEU A 165 -26.89 29.13 10.00
C LEU A 165 -27.11 30.66 9.93
N ALA A 166 -28.35 31.10 10.14
CA ALA A 166 -28.69 32.55 10.14
C ALA A 166 -28.24 33.27 11.43
N GLU A 167 -27.91 32.53 12.49
CA GLU A 167 -27.41 33.10 13.75
C GLU A 167 -25.89 33.33 13.74
N PHE A 168 -25.18 32.76 12.76
CA PHE A 168 -23.73 32.89 12.58
C PHE A 168 -23.37 33.92 11.51
#